data_420df1bc5c168a9501e7caf0cf2ee566
#
_entry.id   420df1bc5c168a9501e7caf0cf2ee566
#
_cell.length_a   1.000
_cell.length_b   1.000
_cell.length_c   1.000
_cell.angle_alpha   90.00
_cell.angle_beta   90.00
_cell.angle_gamma   90.00
#
_symmetry.space_group_name_H-M   'P 1'
#
loop_
_entity.id
_entity.type
_entity.pdbx_description
1 polymer ?
#
loop_
_entity_poly.entity_id
_entity_poly.type
_entity_poly.pdbx_seq_one_letter_code
_entity_poly.pdbx_strand_id
1 'polypeptide(L)'
;MMVIEDSAHTFEHTLFVLRYFADIMLPQEYLIVEDAIVTPMGIDFDHTLNGGPALAIKRFLSDRSDFVVDPELCDYFGFNVTYNVNGYLRKVMHAVL
;
A
#
# COMPACT_ATOMS: atom_id res chain seq x y z
N MET A 1 -7.12 -4.97 -13.77
CA MET A 1 -6.64 -5.85 -12.69
C MET A 1 -6.76 -5.14 -11.36
N MET A 2 -7.11 -5.83 -10.34
CA MET A 2 -7.06 -5.34 -8.96
C MET A 2 -6.34 -6.39 -8.12
N VAL A 3 -5.32 -5.98 -7.40
CA VAL A 3 -4.53 -6.88 -6.55
C VAL A 3 -4.78 -6.49 -5.10
N ILE A 4 -5.13 -7.47 -4.27
CA ILE A 4 -5.35 -7.28 -2.84
C ILE A 4 -4.25 -8.03 -2.10
N GLU A 5 -3.44 -7.29 -1.35
CA GLU A 5 -2.40 -7.86 -0.50
C GLU A 5 -2.93 -8.00 0.92
N ASP A 6 -3.17 -9.22 1.35
CA ASP A 6 -3.69 -9.55 2.68
C ASP A 6 -2.99 -10.82 3.18
N SER A 7 -1.70 -10.76 3.39
CA SER A 7 -0.91 -11.93 3.75
C SER A 7 -0.24 -11.76 5.12
N ALA A 8 1.07 -11.95 5.21
CA ALA A 8 1.78 -12.02 6.48
C ALA A 8 1.97 -10.68 7.20
N HIS A 9 1.60 -9.56 6.58
CA HIS A 9 1.71 -8.20 7.13
C HIS A 9 3.14 -7.77 7.48
N THR A 10 4.16 -8.47 6.99
CA THR A 10 5.54 -8.05 7.19
C THR A 10 5.93 -7.02 6.14
N PHE A 11 6.88 -6.13 6.49
CA PHE A 11 7.42 -5.15 5.56
C PHE A 11 7.97 -5.83 4.30
N GLU A 12 8.80 -6.84 4.47
CA GLU A 12 9.49 -7.49 3.37
C GLU A 12 8.51 -8.16 2.39
N HIS A 13 7.55 -8.89 2.94
CA HIS A 13 6.58 -9.61 2.11
C HIS A 13 5.67 -8.66 1.36
N THR A 14 5.14 -7.66 2.05
CA THR A 14 4.26 -6.67 1.44
C THR A 14 5.00 -5.93 0.32
N LEU A 15 6.22 -5.47 0.58
CA LEU A 15 7.01 -4.76 -0.43
C LEU A 15 7.30 -5.65 -1.65
N PHE A 16 7.59 -6.93 -1.43
CA PHE A 16 7.80 -7.88 -2.51
C PHE A 16 6.55 -7.98 -3.40
N VAL A 17 5.38 -8.15 -2.79
CA VAL A 17 4.13 -8.28 -3.55
C VAL A 17 3.83 -7.01 -4.35
N LEU A 18 3.99 -5.84 -3.73
CA LEU A 18 3.76 -4.56 -4.42
C LEU A 18 4.66 -4.43 -5.65
N ARG A 19 5.96 -4.71 -5.49
CA ARG A 19 6.93 -4.63 -6.59
C ARG A 19 6.64 -5.63 -7.69
N TYR A 20 6.24 -6.84 -7.31
CA TYR A 20 5.96 -7.90 -8.29
C TYR A 20 4.80 -7.53 -9.21
N PHE A 21 3.69 -7.05 -8.65
CA PHE A 21 2.50 -6.75 -9.44
C PHE A 21 2.54 -5.38 -10.13
N ALA A 22 3.29 -4.44 -9.58
CA ALA A 22 3.32 -3.07 -10.10
C ALA A 22 3.71 -2.99 -11.58
N ASP A 23 4.65 -3.81 -12.00
CA ASP A 23 5.17 -3.76 -13.37
C ASP A 23 4.23 -4.38 -14.41
N ILE A 24 3.32 -5.26 -13.98
CA ILE A 24 2.38 -5.90 -14.89
C ILE A 24 1.00 -5.24 -14.89
N MET A 25 0.79 -4.26 -14.03
CA MET A 25 -0.48 -3.53 -13.95
C MET A 25 -0.54 -2.41 -14.96
N LEU A 26 -1.76 -2.09 -15.38
CA LEU A 26 -2.04 -0.98 -16.30
C LEU A 26 -2.49 0.26 -15.51
N PRO A 27 -2.36 1.47 -16.09
CA PRO A 27 -2.89 2.68 -15.46
C PRO A 27 -4.38 2.51 -15.10
N GLN A 28 -4.77 3.11 -13.99
CA GLN A 28 -6.12 3.07 -13.38
C GLN A 28 -6.44 1.75 -12.67
N GLU A 29 -5.51 0.81 -12.62
CA GLU A 29 -5.66 -0.38 -11.81
C GLU A 29 -5.18 -0.16 -10.39
N TYR A 30 -5.65 -0.98 -9.45
CA TYR A 30 -5.44 -0.77 -8.02
C TYR A 30 -4.63 -1.89 -7.37
N LEU A 31 -3.68 -1.49 -6.51
CA LEU A 31 -3.11 -2.32 -5.47
C LEU A 31 -3.75 -1.93 -4.15
N ILE A 32 -4.40 -2.86 -3.49
CA ILE A 32 -5.03 -2.63 -2.19
C ILE A 32 -4.21 -3.39 -1.15
N VAL A 33 -3.66 -2.65 -0.19
CA VAL A 33 -2.85 -3.22 0.89
C VAL A 33 -3.70 -3.21 2.15
N GLU A 34 -4.08 -4.40 2.61
CA GLU A 34 -4.92 -4.54 3.79
C GLU A 34 -4.10 -4.43 5.08
N ASP A 35 -4.79 -4.03 6.13
CA ASP A 35 -4.26 -3.98 7.51
C ASP A 35 -3.03 -3.10 7.69
N ALA A 36 -2.86 -2.08 6.84
CA ALA A 36 -1.80 -1.09 7.05
C ALA A 36 -1.95 -0.34 8.37
N ILE A 37 -3.11 -0.42 9.01
CA ILE A 37 -3.39 0.18 10.32
C ILE A 37 -2.64 -0.50 11.47
N VAL A 38 -2.15 -1.72 11.30
CA VAL A 38 -1.54 -2.48 12.42
C VAL A 38 -0.36 -1.75 13.07
N THR A 39 0.50 -1.12 12.27
CA THR A 39 1.64 -0.37 12.81
C THR A 39 1.20 0.93 13.48
N PRO A 40 0.37 1.79 12.87
CA PRO A 40 -0.17 2.97 13.55
C PRO A 40 -0.90 2.65 14.85
N MET A 41 -1.53 1.48 14.96
CA MET A 41 -2.22 1.06 16.19
C MET A 41 -1.28 0.44 17.22
N GLY A 42 0.01 0.28 16.92
CA GLY A 42 0.97 -0.30 17.84
C GLY A 42 0.82 -1.80 18.05
N ILE A 43 0.28 -2.51 17.07
CA ILE A 43 0.06 -3.96 17.17
C ILE A 43 1.36 -4.75 16.97
N ASP A 44 2.37 -4.13 16.40
CA ASP A 44 3.68 -4.78 16.16
C ASP A 44 4.57 -4.71 17.38
N PHE A 45 4.13 -5.30 18.50
CA PHE A 45 4.86 -5.22 19.79
C PHE A 45 6.21 -5.92 19.77
N ASP A 46 6.31 -7.02 19.05
CA ASP A 46 7.51 -7.87 19.03
C ASP A 46 8.41 -7.56 17.84
N HIS A 47 8.04 -6.55 17.05
CA HIS A 47 8.78 -6.09 15.87
C HIS A 47 8.93 -7.15 14.77
N THR A 48 8.11 -8.20 14.77
CA THR A 48 8.18 -9.25 13.74
C THR A 48 7.72 -8.74 12.38
N LEU A 49 6.89 -7.69 12.36
CA LEU A 49 6.39 -7.11 11.11
C LEU A 49 7.39 -6.14 10.45
N ASN A 50 8.42 -5.72 11.15
CA ASN A 50 9.48 -4.82 10.65
C ASN A 50 8.90 -3.53 10.01
N GLY A 51 7.91 -2.93 10.66
CA GLY A 51 7.21 -1.74 10.16
C GLY A 51 5.96 -2.05 9.36
N GLY A 52 5.77 -3.31 8.99
CA GLY A 52 4.55 -3.82 8.39
C GLY A 52 4.17 -3.22 7.05
N PRO A 53 2.88 -3.36 6.68
CA PRO A 53 2.38 -2.85 5.41
C PRO A 53 2.52 -1.33 5.25
N ALA A 54 2.38 -0.57 6.34
CA ALA A 54 2.49 0.89 6.27
C ALA A 54 3.87 1.33 5.82
N LEU A 55 4.94 0.73 6.36
CA LEU A 55 6.30 1.05 5.94
C LEU A 55 6.58 0.57 4.51
N ALA A 56 6.03 -0.58 4.13
CA ALA A 56 6.15 -1.10 2.77
C ALA A 56 5.54 -0.14 1.74
N ILE A 57 4.35 0.38 2.03
CA ILE A 57 3.70 1.38 1.17
C ILE A 57 4.59 2.62 1.02
N LYS A 58 5.09 3.12 2.13
CA LYS A 58 5.95 4.32 2.13
C LYS A 58 7.19 4.10 1.28
N ARG A 59 7.86 2.97 1.42
CA ARG A 59 9.05 2.63 0.63
C ARG A 59 8.71 2.46 -0.84
N PHE A 60 7.64 1.74 -1.14
CA PHE A 60 7.19 1.51 -2.50
C PHE A 60 6.93 2.84 -3.23
N LEU A 61 6.19 3.75 -2.58
CA LEU A 61 5.88 5.05 -3.16
C LEU A 61 7.12 5.94 -3.31
N SER A 62 8.12 5.81 -2.43
CA SER A 62 9.36 6.58 -2.55
C SER A 62 10.21 6.14 -3.73
N ASP A 63 10.10 4.89 -4.15
CA ASP A 63 10.89 4.30 -5.23
C ASP A 63 10.21 4.42 -6.60
N ARG A 64 8.94 4.82 -6.64
CA ARG A 64 8.16 4.84 -7.88
C ARG A 64 7.33 6.12 -7.97
N SER A 65 7.16 6.61 -9.21
CA SER A 65 6.33 7.78 -9.50
C SER A 65 5.03 7.42 -10.22
N ASP A 66 4.78 6.14 -10.48
CA ASP A 66 3.61 5.68 -11.24
C ASP A 66 2.47 5.15 -10.37
N PHE A 67 2.52 5.37 -9.06
CA PHE A 67 1.45 5.04 -8.13
C PHE A 67 1.15 6.21 -7.21
N VAL A 68 -0.13 6.38 -6.89
CA VAL A 68 -0.60 7.38 -5.93
C VAL A 68 -1.54 6.73 -4.94
N VAL A 69 -1.60 7.27 -3.73
CA VAL A 69 -2.64 6.91 -2.76
C VAL A 69 -3.95 7.53 -3.23
N ASP A 70 -5.03 6.73 -3.27
CA ASP A 70 -6.35 7.25 -3.60
C ASP A 70 -7.03 7.78 -2.33
N PRO A 71 -7.11 9.09 -2.15
CA PRO A 71 -7.65 9.65 -0.91
C PRO A 71 -9.17 9.44 -0.78
N GLU A 72 -9.89 9.34 -1.88
CA GLU A 72 -11.34 9.12 -1.82
C GLU A 72 -11.66 7.79 -1.15
N LEU A 73 -10.92 6.74 -1.49
CA LEU A 73 -11.12 5.42 -0.89
C LEU A 73 -10.59 5.37 0.54
N CYS A 74 -9.43 5.98 0.80
CA CYS A 74 -8.87 6.00 2.15
C CYS A 74 -9.74 6.81 3.12
N ASP A 75 -10.40 7.85 2.63
CA ASP A 75 -11.11 8.82 3.46
C ASP A 75 -12.64 8.66 3.39
N TYR A 76 -13.13 7.54 2.88
CA TYR A 76 -14.56 7.33 2.63
C TYR A 76 -15.43 7.57 3.88
N PHE A 77 -14.95 7.14 5.05
CA PHE A 77 -15.65 7.34 6.33
C PHE A 77 -15.01 8.44 7.19
N GLY A 78 -14.11 9.24 6.62
CA GLY A 78 -13.34 10.26 7.32
C GLY A 78 -11.86 10.08 7.01
N PHE A 79 -11.01 11.02 7.40
CA PHE A 79 -9.60 11.01 7.05
C PHE A 79 -8.94 9.71 7.54
N ASN A 80 -8.58 8.83 6.61
CA ASN A 80 -7.97 7.51 6.87
C ASN A 80 -8.74 6.64 7.88
N VAL A 81 -10.08 6.76 7.93
CA VAL A 81 -10.91 5.88 8.76
C VAL A 81 -11.12 4.56 8.02
N THR A 82 -10.11 3.70 8.05
CA THR A 82 -10.08 2.43 7.36
C THR A 82 -9.00 1.54 7.98
N TYR A 83 -9.14 0.23 7.87
CA TYR A 83 -8.06 -0.71 8.21
C TYR A 83 -6.91 -0.62 7.20
N ASN A 84 -7.16 -0.10 6.02
CA ASN A 84 -6.20 0.00 4.92
C ASN A 84 -5.63 1.42 4.82
N VAL A 85 -5.09 1.93 5.92
CA VAL A 85 -4.54 3.30 6.01
C VAL A 85 -3.51 3.52 4.90
N ASN A 86 -3.76 4.51 4.02
CA ASN A 86 -2.96 4.80 2.82
C ASN A 86 -2.77 3.57 1.91
N GLY A 87 -3.64 2.56 2.02
CA GLY A 87 -3.47 1.26 1.37
C GLY A 87 -4.20 1.12 0.03
N TYR A 88 -4.89 2.15 -0.43
CA TYR A 88 -5.56 2.12 -1.74
C TYR A 88 -4.66 2.83 -2.74
N LEU A 89 -3.85 2.05 -3.48
CA LEU A 89 -2.85 2.58 -4.41
C LEU A 89 -3.36 2.42 -5.84
N ARG A 90 -3.39 3.51 -6.58
CA ARG A 90 -3.82 3.51 -7.99
C ARG A 90 -2.61 3.78 -8.89
N LYS A 91 -2.48 2.96 -9.92
CA LYS A 91 -1.44 3.19 -10.92
C LYS A 91 -1.86 4.35 -11.83
N VAL A 92 -0.91 5.25 -12.06
CA VAL A 92 -1.09 6.40 -12.97
C VAL A 92 0.00 6.34 -14.05
N MET A 93 -0.17 7.11 -15.11
CA MET A 93 0.86 7.22 -16.12
C MET A 93 2.02 8.08 -15.59
N HIS A 94 3.24 7.68 -15.93
CA HIS A 94 4.39 8.55 -15.69
C HIS A 94 4.22 9.85 -16.45
N ALA A 95 4.63 10.97 -15.81
CA ALA A 95 4.84 12.19 -16.56
C ALA A 95 6.06 11.98 -17.45
N VAL A 96 5.85 12.05 -18.75
CA VAL A 96 6.94 11.98 -19.73
C VAL A 96 7.44 13.40 -19.96
N LEU A 97 8.66 13.62 -19.57
CA LEU A 97 9.30 14.90 -19.78
C LEU A 97 10.09 14.91 -21.09
#